data_a8a8cb15cdae601da8e2824908535be3
#
_entry.id   a8a8cb15cdae601da8e2824908535be3
#
_cell.length_a   1.000
_cell.length_b   1.000
_cell.length_c   1.000
_cell.angle_alpha   90.00
_cell.angle_beta   90.00
_cell.angle_gamma   90.00
#
_symmetry.space_group_name_H-M   'P 1'
#
loop_
_entity.id
_entity.type
_entity.pdbx_description
1 polymer ?
#
loop_
_entity_poly.entity_id
_entity_poly.type
_entity_poly.pdbx_seq_one_letter_code
_entity_poly.pdbx_strand_id
1 'polypeptide(L)'
;MTEAEAIAKRIESFGAGRAFTAADFSDVAGRRNAANALGRLHAKGGVARAIRGVYYVPERSALMGTEVPASADEVVRAVARANKWIVAPSGDAALNALGLDTQVPAKLVYVSSGPYKRYEYGPYDIELRHRANRDLLDCSQVTCTIVQALKALGRESVGDEEIGTLARNLTEEQIGSFLEESAGLTSWVADAAKKIWEAKHGQNR
;
A
#
# COMPACT_ATOMS: atom_id res chain seq x y z
N MET A 1 7.46 -25.70 -20.56
CA MET A 1 7.16 -25.14 -19.22
C MET A 1 5.65 -25.17 -19.04
N THR A 2 5.18 -25.84 -18.02
CA THR A 2 3.75 -25.91 -17.70
C THR A 2 3.27 -24.61 -17.04
N GLU A 3 1.95 -24.32 -17.06
CA GLU A 3 1.39 -23.17 -16.34
C GLU A 3 1.80 -23.15 -14.85
N ALA A 4 1.83 -24.33 -14.21
CA ALA A 4 2.21 -24.47 -12.81
C ALA A 4 3.68 -24.09 -12.54
N GLU A 5 4.59 -24.49 -13.44
CA GLU A 5 6.02 -24.13 -13.38
C GLU A 5 6.20 -22.63 -13.62
N ALA A 6 5.45 -22.03 -14.55
CA ALA A 6 5.49 -20.60 -14.82
C ALA A 6 5.01 -19.77 -13.62
N ILE A 7 3.95 -20.23 -12.96
CA ILE A 7 3.44 -19.61 -11.71
C ILE A 7 4.49 -19.70 -10.60
N ALA A 8 5.07 -20.90 -10.38
CA ALA A 8 6.08 -21.10 -9.33
C ALA A 8 7.30 -20.17 -9.55
N LYS A 9 7.84 -20.13 -10.78
CA LYS A 9 8.96 -19.24 -11.15
C LYS A 9 8.64 -17.77 -10.93
N ARG A 10 7.41 -17.35 -11.22
CA ARG A 10 6.99 -15.96 -10.97
C ARG A 10 6.89 -15.66 -9.48
N ILE A 11 6.38 -16.57 -8.68
CA ILE A 11 6.33 -16.40 -7.22
C ILE A 11 7.72 -16.19 -6.64
N GLU A 12 8.71 -16.95 -7.11
CA GLU A 12 10.12 -16.78 -6.71
C GLU A 12 10.63 -15.35 -7.03
N SER A 13 10.19 -14.77 -8.16
CA SER A 13 10.59 -13.41 -8.54
C SER A 13 9.91 -12.30 -7.73
N PHE A 14 8.82 -12.58 -7.03
CA PHE A 14 8.12 -11.59 -6.21
C PHE A 14 8.88 -11.26 -4.92
N GLY A 15 9.69 -12.16 -4.42
CA GLY A 15 10.36 -12.01 -3.14
C GLY A 15 9.45 -12.25 -1.93
N ALA A 16 10.07 -12.30 -0.77
CA ALA A 16 9.36 -12.48 0.50
C ALA A 16 8.52 -11.25 0.86
N GLY A 17 7.42 -11.47 1.57
CA GLY A 17 6.53 -10.40 2.05
C GLY A 17 5.54 -9.85 1.02
N ARG A 18 5.76 -10.03 -0.27
CA ARG A 18 4.82 -9.57 -1.30
C ARG A 18 3.57 -10.41 -1.34
N ALA A 19 2.40 -9.75 -1.28
CA ALA A 19 1.10 -10.40 -1.43
C ALA A 19 0.64 -10.41 -2.89
N PHE A 20 -0.02 -11.50 -3.31
CA PHE A 20 -0.50 -11.72 -4.67
C PHE A 20 -1.79 -12.56 -4.71
N THR A 21 -2.47 -12.52 -5.85
CA THR A 21 -3.72 -13.23 -6.13
C THR A 21 -3.59 -14.01 -7.43
N ALA A 22 -4.60 -14.80 -7.81
CA ALA A 22 -4.65 -15.45 -9.12
C ALA A 22 -4.64 -14.46 -10.31
N ALA A 23 -5.04 -13.20 -10.11
CA ALA A 23 -5.04 -12.19 -11.15
C ALA A 23 -3.62 -11.74 -11.56
N ASP A 24 -2.65 -11.85 -10.65
CA ASP A 24 -1.24 -11.50 -10.91
C ASP A 24 -0.55 -12.48 -11.88
N PHE A 25 -1.24 -13.55 -12.29
CA PHE A 25 -0.75 -14.60 -13.21
C PHE A 25 -1.56 -14.69 -14.49
N SER A 26 -2.38 -13.68 -14.80
CA SER A 26 -3.32 -13.69 -15.94
C SER A 26 -2.65 -13.81 -17.31
N ASP A 27 -1.38 -13.51 -17.42
CA ASP A 27 -0.55 -13.61 -18.62
C ASP A 27 0.09 -15.01 -18.80
N VAL A 28 0.13 -15.83 -17.76
CA VAL A 28 0.75 -17.18 -17.80
C VAL A 28 -0.25 -18.32 -17.58
N ALA A 29 -1.42 -18.04 -17.00
CA ALA A 29 -2.45 -19.04 -16.74
C ALA A 29 -3.85 -18.42 -16.67
N GLY A 30 -4.86 -19.21 -17.02
CA GLY A 30 -6.25 -18.83 -16.77
C GLY A 30 -6.53 -18.68 -15.28
N ARG A 31 -7.40 -17.72 -14.89
CA ARG A 31 -7.70 -17.38 -13.49
C ARG A 31 -8.01 -18.59 -12.60
N ARG A 32 -8.79 -19.56 -13.13
CA ARG A 32 -9.15 -20.79 -12.41
C ARG A 32 -7.93 -21.69 -12.17
N ASN A 33 -7.09 -21.83 -13.19
CA ASN A 33 -5.88 -22.66 -13.10
C ASN A 33 -4.86 -22.03 -12.14
N ALA A 34 -4.68 -20.70 -12.20
CA ALA A 34 -3.85 -19.96 -11.26
C ALA A 34 -4.36 -20.13 -9.81
N ALA A 35 -5.67 -19.97 -9.56
CA ALA A 35 -6.25 -20.16 -8.24
C ALA A 35 -6.04 -21.58 -7.69
N ASN A 36 -6.21 -22.60 -8.54
CA ASN A 36 -5.98 -24.00 -8.18
C ASN A 36 -4.48 -24.27 -7.90
N ALA A 37 -3.57 -23.68 -8.68
CA ALA A 37 -2.13 -23.80 -8.47
C ALA A 37 -1.71 -23.17 -7.13
N LEU A 38 -2.20 -21.96 -6.83
CA LEU A 38 -1.95 -21.29 -5.55
C LEU A 38 -2.50 -22.07 -4.36
N GLY A 39 -3.70 -22.64 -4.49
CA GLY A 39 -4.26 -23.51 -3.45
C GLY A 39 -3.40 -24.74 -3.19
N ARG A 40 -2.85 -25.39 -4.24
CA ARG A 40 -1.94 -26.53 -4.11
C ARG A 40 -0.58 -26.12 -3.49
N LEU A 41 -0.03 -24.97 -3.90
CA LEU A 41 1.21 -24.44 -3.31
C LEU A 41 1.03 -24.13 -1.83
N HIS A 42 -0.10 -23.54 -1.45
CA HIS A 42 -0.43 -23.30 -0.04
C HIS A 42 -0.54 -24.62 0.75
N ALA A 43 -1.24 -25.62 0.22
CA ALA A 43 -1.36 -26.92 0.87
C ALA A 43 -0.01 -27.65 1.08
N LYS A 44 0.98 -27.36 0.24
CA LYS A 44 2.37 -27.86 0.33
C LYS A 44 3.29 -26.99 1.17
N GLY A 45 2.80 -25.89 1.73
CA GLY A 45 3.61 -24.93 2.52
C GLY A 45 4.54 -24.04 1.69
N GLY A 46 4.39 -24.01 0.35
CA GLY A 46 5.22 -23.16 -0.51
C GLY A 46 4.81 -21.67 -0.48
N VAL A 47 3.57 -21.38 -0.11
CA VAL A 47 3.06 -20.01 0.10
C VAL A 47 2.10 -20.01 1.29
N ALA A 48 2.02 -18.90 2.00
CA ALA A 48 1.04 -18.67 3.05
C ALA A 48 -0.19 -17.93 2.50
N ARG A 49 -1.32 -18.09 3.16
CA ARG A 49 -2.57 -17.41 2.80
C ARG A 49 -2.87 -16.31 3.80
N ALA A 50 -2.90 -15.06 3.33
CA ALA A 50 -3.25 -13.91 4.16
C ALA A 50 -4.76 -13.87 4.44
N ILE A 51 -5.56 -13.79 3.38
CA ILE A 51 -7.02 -13.83 3.41
C ILE A 51 -7.52 -14.71 2.25
N ARG A 52 -8.81 -14.93 2.13
CA ARG A 52 -9.37 -15.73 1.03
C ARG A 52 -8.96 -15.18 -0.34
N GLY A 53 -8.17 -15.97 -1.10
CA GLY A 53 -7.72 -15.64 -2.45
C GLY A 53 -6.49 -14.74 -2.53
N VAL A 54 -5.91 -14.35 -1.40
CA VAL A 54 -4.65 -13.60 -1.32
C VAL A 54 -3.60 -14.45 -0.62
N TYR A 55 -2.44 -14.58 -1.25
CA TYR A 55 -1.32 -15.38 -0.80
C TYR A 55 -0.05 -14.54 -0.74
N TYR A 56 0.97 -15.01 -0.04
CA TYR A 56 2.28 -14.38 0.02
C TYR A 56 3.38 -15.42 0.24
N VAL A 57 4.62 -15.07 -0.06
CA VAL A 57 5.79 -15.86 0.33
C VAL A 57 6.22 -15.42 1.72
N PRO A 58 6.20 -16.30 2.74
CA PRO A 58 6.62 -15.93 4.08
C PRO A 58 8.10 -15.52 4.09
N GLU A 59 8.42 -14.45 4.76
CA GLU A 59 9.78 -14.08 5.08
C GLU A 59 10.21 -14.82 6.37
N ARG A 60 11.39 -15.42 6.37
CA ARG A 60 11.95 -16.01 7.60
C ARG A 60 12.87 -15.00 8.27
N SER A 61 12.46 -14.49 9.40
CA SER A 61 13.33 -13.66 10.22
C SER A 61 14.48 -14.48 10.77
N ALA A 62 15.71 -14.18 10.34
CA ALA A 62 16.92 -14.80 10.87
C ALA A 62 17.12 -14.51 12.38
N LEU A 63 16.59 -13.38 12.88
CA LEU A 63 16.69 -12.94 14.27
C LEU A 63 15.68 -13.61 15.19
N MET A 64 14.45 -13.85 14.71
CA MET A 64 13.37 -14.36 15.56
C MET A 64 13.03 -15.83 15.29
N GLY A 65 13.59 -16.46 14.25
CA GLY A 65 13.28 -17.84 13.86
C GLY A 65 11.82 -18.08 13.45
N THR A 66 11.02 -17.01 13.34
CA THR A 66 9.59 -17.05 13.02
C THR A 66 9.31 -16.53 11.62
N GLU A 67 8.23 -16.98 11.02
CA GLU A 67 7.75 -16.45 9.74
C GLU A 67 7.14 -15.06 9.94
N VAL A 68 7.60 -14.09 9.12
CA VAL A 68 7.04 -12.73 9.08
C VAL A 68 5.93 -12.72 8.03
N PRO A 69 4.68 -12.40 8.42
CA PRO A 69 3.59 -12.30 7.46
C PRO A 69 3.75 -11.08 6.55
N ALA A 70 3.09 -11.10 5.38
CA ALA A 70 2.97 -9.91 4.55
C ALA A 70 2.35 -8.76 5.35
N SER A 71 2.72 -7.52 5.03
CA SER A 71 2.08 -6.36 5.67
C SER A 71 0.61 -6.25 5.28
N ALA A 72 -0.21 -5.65 6.13
CA ALA A 72 -1.62 -5.40 5.82
C ALA A 72 -1.78 -4.54 4.54
N ASP A 73 -0.86 -3.61 4.31
CA ASP A 73 -0.84 -2.77 3.11
C ASP A 73 -0.61 -3.61 1.84
N GLU A 74 0.34 -4.57 1.86
CA GLU A 74 0.55 -5.51 0.75
C GLU A 74 -0.70 -6.37 0.46
N VAL A 75 -1.41 -6.81 1.49
CA VAL A 75 -2.67 -7.56 1.33
C VAL A 75 -3.73 -6.69 0.65
N VAL A 76 -3.91 -5.44 1.09
CA VAL A 76 -4.84 -4.48 0.49
C VAL A 76 -4.46 -4.19 -0.96
N ARG A 77 -3.18 -3.97 -1.25
CA ARG A 77 -2.68 -3.74 -2.62
C ARG A 77 -2.94 -4.93 -3.54
N ALA A 78 -2.76 -6.15 -3.05
CA ALA A 78 -3.05 -7.36 -3.83
C ALA A 78 -4.55 -7.46 -4.18
N VAL A 79 -5.44 -7.15 -3.23
CA VAL A 79 -6.89 -7.07 -3.49
C VAL A 79 -7.20 -5.97 -4.51
N ALA A 80 -6.59 -4.81 -4.38
CA ALA A 80 -6.80 -3.67 -5.28
C ALA A 80 -6.36 -4.00 -6.71
N ARG A 81 -5.15 -4.54 -6.89
CA ARG A 81 -4.67 -4.99 -8.21
C ARG A 81 -5.61 -5.99 -8.86
N ALA A 82 -6.06 -7.00 -8.11
CA ALA A 82 -6.94 -8.06 -8.62
C ALA A 82 -8.30 -7.53 -9.11
N ASN A 83 -8.74 -6.39 -8.59
CA ASN A 83 -10.04 -5.79 -8.91
C ASN A 83 -9.90 -4.49 -9.72
N LYS A 84 -8.67 -4.06 -10.04
CA LYS A 84 -8.36 -2.78 -10.70
C LYS A 84 -8.89 -1.56 -9.91
N TRP A 85 -8.83 -1.64 -8.58
CA TRP A 85 -9.17 -0.55 -7.69
C TRP A 85 -7.93 0.28 -7.36
N ILE A 86 -8.14 1.58 -7.17
CA ILE A 86 -7.17 2.47 -6.56
C ILE A 86 -7.45 2.48 -5.07
N VAL A 87 -6.42 2.35 -4.25
CA VAL A 87 -6.51 2.37 -2.80
C VAL A 87 -5.39 3.21 -2.22
N ALA A 88 -5.68 3.92 -1.13
CA ALA A 88 -4.67 4.58 -0.32
C ALA A 88 -5.03 4.47 1.17
N PRO A 89 -4.07 4.33 2.08
CA PRO A 89 -4.33 4.40 3.51
C PRO A 89 -4.95 5.76 3.87
N SER A 90 -5.77 5.82 4.90
CA SER A 90 -6.49 7.02 5.32
C SER A 90 -6.54 7.11 6.85
N GLY A 91 -6.70 8.32 7.38
CA GLY A 91 -6.67 8.54 8.83
C GLY A 91 -5.34 8.09 9.45
N ASP A 92 -5.41 7.47 10.62
CA ASP A 92 -4.24 7.01 11.38
C ASP A 92 -3.33 6.06 10.57
N ALA A 93 -3.92 5.26 9.67
CA ALA A 93 -3.13 4.39 8.78
C ALA A 93 -2.25 5.19 7.81
N ALA A 94 -2.71 6.34 7.32
CA ALA A 94 -1.91 7.21 6.47
C ALA A 94 -0.84 7.95 7.27
N LEU A 95 -1.16 8.41 8.46
CA LEU A 95 -0.21 9.07 9.37
C LEU A 95 0.93 8.12 9.75
N ASN A 96 0.58 6.90 10.16
CA ASN A 96 1.57 5.88 10.49
C ASN A 96 2.44 5.49 9.30
N ALA A 97 1.85 5.30 8.11
CA ALA A 97 2.58 4.95 6.89
C ALA A 97 3.64 6.01 6.48
N LEU A 98 3.43 7.26 6.85
CA LEU A 98 4.35 8.37 6.56
C LEU A 98 5.23 8.76 7.76
N GLY A 99 5.09 8.06 8.90
CA GLY A 99 5.84 8.33 10.11
C GLY A 99 5.43 9.61 10.84
N LEU A 100 4.22 10.09 10.60
CA LEU A 100 3.60 11.23 11.29
C LEU A 100 2.92 10.80 12.61
N ASP A 101 2.67 9.52 12.76
CA ASP A 101 2.25 8.89 14.02
C ASP A 101 3.03 7.59 14.20
N THR A 102 3.49 7.33 15.42
CA THR A 102 4.21 6.11 15.80
C THR A 102 3.28 4.97 16.20
N GLN A 103 2.02 5.26 16.49
CA GLN A 103 1.04 4.25 16.88
C GLN A 103 0.56 3.46 15.65
N VAL A 104 0.66 2.13 15.73
CA VAL A 104 0.11 1.24 14.72
C VAL A 104 -1.36 0.99 15.06
N PRO A 105 -2.32 1.51 14.26
CA PRO A 105 -3.72 1.34 14.57
C PRO A 105 -4.16 -0.12 14.35
N ALA A 106 -4.94 -0.67 15.28
CA ALA A 106 -5.55 -2.00 15.13
C ALA A 106 -6.60 -2.02 13.98
N LYS A 107 -7.22 -0.88 13.71
CA LYS A 107 -8.13 -0.68 12.59
C LYS A 107 -7.45 0.13 11.50
N LEU A 108 -7.24 -0.51 10.35
CA LEU A 108 -6.63 0.12 9.18
C LEU A 108 -7.71 0.52 8.18
N VAL A 109 -7.86 1.82 7.98
CA VAL A 109 -8.83 2.38 7.03
C VAL A 109 -8.14 2.78 5.75
N TYR A 110 -8.69 2.34 4.61
CA TYR A 110 -8.25 2.71 3.28
C TYR A 110 -9.40 3.36 2.52
N VAL A 111 -9.13 4.42 1.81
CA VAL A 111 -10.02 4.93 0.76
C VAL A 111 -9.84 4.08 -0.49
N SER A 112 -10.93 3.82 -1.21
CA SER A 112 -10.94 2.91 -2.35
C SER A 112 -11.89 3.39 -3.45
N SER A 113 -11.49 3.24 -4.71
CA SER A 113 -12.40 3.39 -5.86
C SER A 113 -13.39 2.22 -5.99
N GLY A 114 -13.10 1.09 -5.31
CA GLY A 114 -13.98 -0.08 -5.23
C GLY A 114 -15.07 0.08 -4.16
N PRO A 115 -15.96 -0.91 -4.03
CA PRO A 115 -17.03 -0.90 -3.04
C PRO A 115 -16.48 -1.02 -1.61
N TYR A 116 -17.35 -0.70 -0.64
CA TYR A 116 -17.04 -0.94 0.76
C TYR A 116 -16.74 -2.43 1.01
N LYS A 117 -15.63 -2.69 1.69
CA LYS A 117 -15.18 -4.04 2.07
C LYS A 117 -14.51 -4.02 3.44
N ARG A 118 -14.63 -5.13 4.17
CA ARG A 118 -13.87 -5.39 5.40
C ARG A 118 -13.14 -6.72 5.29
N TYR A 119 -11.96 -6.76 5.88
CA TYR A 119 -11.13 -7.96 5.99
C TYR A 119 -10.52 -8.01 7.38
N GLU A 120 -10.46 -9.20 7.94
CA GLU A 120 -9.67 -9.49 9.14
C GLU A 120 -8.36 -10.14 8.71
N TYR A 121 -7.24 -9.59 9.14
CA TYR A 121 -5.92 -10.11 8.83
C TYR A 121 -4.98 -9.98 10.02
N GLY A 122 -4.63 -11.10 10.66
CA GLY A 122 -3.86 -11.11 11.90
C GLY A 122 -4.54 -10.25 12.97
N PRO A 123 -3.83 -9.27 13.57
CA PRO A 123 -4.42 -8.39 14.57
C PRO A 123 -5.21 -7.20 13.96
N TYR A 124 -5.28 -7.09 12.63
CA TYR A 124 -5.82 -5.91 11.96
C TYR A 124 -7.25 -6.12 11.47
N ASP A 125 -8.12 -5.13 11.73
CA ASP A 125 -9.40 -4.93 11.07
C ASP A 125 -9.18 -3.94 9.90
N ILE A 126 -9.24 -4.43 8.66
CA ILE A 126 -8.99 -3.65 7.45
C ILE A 126 -10.34 -3.23 6.86
N GLU A 127 -10.53 -1.95 6.67
CA GLU A 127 -11.75 -1.37 6.11
C GLU A 127 -11.44 -0.58 4.82
N LEU A 128 -12.01 -1.02 3.68
CA LEU A 128 -11.99 -0.26 2.44
C LEU A 128 -13.25 0.59 2.35
N ARG A 129 -13.09 1.91 2.36
CA ARG A 129 -14.18 2.87 2.24
C ARG A 129 -14.27 3.42 0.83
N HIS A 130 -15.41 3.23 0.19
CA HIS A 130 -15.62 3.82 -1.13
C HIS A 130 -15.51 5.35 -1.08
N ARG A 131 -14.73 5.91 -1.99
CA ARG A 131 -14.66 7.33 -2.29
C ARG A 131 -14.81 7.57 -3.78
N ALA A 132 -15.57 8.60 -4.14
CA ALA A 132 -15.68 9.03 -5.52
C ALA A 132 -14.30 9.41 -6.06
N ASN A 133 -14.07 9.09 -7.31
CA ASN A 133 -12.78 9.05 -7.98
C ASN A 133 -11.95 10.36 -7.97
N ARG A 134 -12.58 11.51 -7.79
CA ARG A 134 -11.94 12.82 -7.96
C ARG A 134 -10.66 13.04 -7.13
N ASP A 135 -10.59 12.41 -5.95
CA ASP A 135 -9.43 12.53 -5.04
C ASP A 135 -8.42 11.38 -5.16
N LEU A 136 -8.67 10.40 -6.05
CA LEU A 136 -7.90 9.16 -6.16
C LEU A 136 -7.43 8.83 -7.57
N LEU A 137 -8.03 9.41 -8.63
CA LEU A 137 -7.87 8.90 -10.00
C LEU A 137 -6.70 9.47 -10.77
N ASP A 138 -6.21 10.66 -10.43
CA ASP A 138 -5.19 11.37 -11.22
C ASP A 138 -3.85 11.47 -10.49
N CYS A 139 -3.68 10.78 -9.38
CA CYS A 139 -2.48 10.87 -8.55
C CYS A 139 -1.82 9.51 -8.35
N SER A 140 -0.50 9.52 -8.22
CA SER A 140 0.28 8.36 -7.78
C SER A 140 -0.15 7.91 -6.39
N GLN A 141 0.16 6.66 -6.04
CA GLN A 141 -0.21 6.11 -4.74
C GLN A 141 0.43 6.87 -3.59
N VAL A 142 1.66 7.35 -3.75
CA VAL A 142 2.34 8.14 -2.73
C VAL A 142 1.63 9.47 -2.51
N THR A 143 1.27 10.16 -3.58
CA THR A 143 0.49 11.40 -3.52
C THR A 143 -0.85 11.20 -2.83
N CYS A 144 -1.60 10.14 -3.21
CA CYS A 144 -2.84 9.79 -2.54
C CYS A 144 -2.64 9.59 -1.03
N THR A 145 -1.57 8.89 -0.61
CA THR A 145 -1.28 8.65 0.80
C THR A 145 -0.95 9.96 1.54
N ILE A 146 -0.12 10.83 0.95
CA ILE A 146 0.23 12.13 1.52
C ILE A 146 -1.03 12.99 1.68
N VAL A 147 -1.86 13.08 0.65
CA VAL A 147 -3.12 13.83 0.70
C VAL A 147 -4.05 13.32 1.80
N GLN A 148 -4.17 12.00 1.98
CA GLN A 148 -4.99 11.43 3.04
C GLN A 148 -4.42 11.72 4.43
N ALA A 149 -3.11 11.70 4.60
CA ALA A 149 -2.46 12.07 5.87
C ALA A 149 -2.64 13.55 6.19
N LEU A 150 -2.42 14.45 5.22
CA LEU A 150 -2.64 15.89 5.39
C LEU A 150 -4.12 16.18 5.74
N LYS A 151 -5.06 15.51 5.09
CA LYS A 151 -6.50 15.63 5.42
C LYS A 151 -6.83 15.09 6.82
N ALA A 152 -6.14 14.06 7.29
CA ALA A 152 -6.33 13.49 8.61
C ALA A 152 -5.82 14.41 9.73
N LEU A 153 -4.67 15.05 9.52
CA LEU A 153 -4.16 16.10 10.42
C LEU A 153 -5.07 17.32 10.46
N GLY A 154 -5.61 17.69 9.30
CA GLY A 154 -6.29 18.98 9.13
C GLY A 154 -5.30 20.13 8.86
N ARG A 155 -5.75 21.11 8.08
CA ARG A 155 -4.91 22.24 7.60
C ARG A 155 -4.17 22.97 8.72
N GLU A 156 -4.85 23.21 9.84
CA GLU A 156 -4.32 24.00 10.97
C GLU A 156 -3.24 23.25 11.76
N SER A 157 -3.19 21.91 11.63
CA SER A 157 -2.22 21.06 12.34
C SER A 157 -1.01 20.68 11.48
N VAL A 158 -0.94 21.16 10.22
CA VAL A 158 0.22 20.92 9.35
C VAL A 158 1.21 22.05 9.55
N GLY A 159 2.13 21.86 10.48
CA GLY A 159 3.21 22.79 10.83
C GLY A 159 4.58 22.36 10.28
N ASP A 160 5.61 23.05 10.75
CA ASP A 160 7.00 22.80 10.32
C ASP A 160 7.51 21.42 10.76
N GLU A 161 6.98 20.85 11.85
CA GLU A 161 7.34 19.52 12.34
C GLU A 161 6.86 18.42 11.39
N GLU A 162 5.59 18.48 10.97
CA GLU A 162 4.98 17.54 10.03
C GLU A 162 5.63 17.66 8.66
N ILE A 163 5.85 18.88 8.17
CA ILE A 163 6.55 19.14 6.92
C ILE A 163 7.98 18.57 6.95
N GLY A 164 8.72 18.81 8.04
CA GLY A 164 10.07 18.28 8.22
C GLY A 164 10.10 16.75 8.29
N THR A 165 9.09 16.15 8.93
CA THR A 165 8.96 14.68 9.01
C THR A 165 8.69 14.08 7.63
N LEU A 166 7.78 14.64 6.86
CA LEU A 166 7.52 14.22 5.48
C LEU A 166 8.75 14.39 4.59
N ALA A 167 9.46 15.51 4.70
CA ALA A 167 10.69 15.76 3.94
C ALA A 167 11.79 14.73 4.26
N ARG A 168 11.92 14.28 5.50
CA ARG A 168 12.89 13.25 5.90
C ARG A 168 12.51 11.85 5.41
N ASN A 169 11.23 11.48 5.52
CA ASN A 169 10.76 10.11 5.30
C ASN A 169 10.49 9.79 3.82
N LEU A 170 10.23 10.81 3.00
CA LEU A 170 9.98 10.64 1.57
C LEU A 170 11.27 10.77 0.75
N THR A 171 11.34 10.02 -0.37
CA THR A 171 12.42 10.16 -1.35
C THR A 171 12.23 11.45 -2.19
N GLU A 172 13.28 11.91 -2.86
CA GLU A 172 13.19 13.06 -3.79
C GLU A 172 12.18 12.80 -4.90
N GLU A 173 12.18 11.59 -5.47
CA GLU A 173 11.23 11.17 -6.50
C GLU A 173 9.78 11.25 -6.01
N GLN A 174 9.52 10.77 -4.78
CA GLN A 174 8.18 10.83 -4.18
C GLN A 174 7.72 12.27 -3.93
N ILE A 175 8.60 13.14 -3.46
CA ILE A 175 8.30 14.56 -3.22
C ILE A 175 8.09 15.27 -4.56
N GLY A 176 8.91 14.97 -5.57
CA GLY A 176 8.77 15.53 -6.92
C GLY A 176 7.42 15.16 -7.55
N SER A 177 7.05 13.88 -7.49
CA SER A 177 5.73 13.41 -7.96
C SER A 177 4.59 14.11 -7.20
N PHE A 178 4.69 14.23 -5.86
CA PHE A 178 3.68 14.93 -5.07
C PHE A 178 3.58 16.41 -5.45
N LEU A 179 4.70 17.10 -5.67
CA LEU A 179 4.71 18.51 -6.07
C LEU A 179 4.01 18.72 -7.42
N GLU A 180 4.34 17.90 -8.42
CA GLU A 180 3.72 17.97 -9.76
C GLU A 180 2.22 17.67 -9.71
N GLU A 181 1.83 16.56 -9.08
CA GLU A 181 0.45 16.10 -9.03
C GLU A 181 -0.43 16.99 -8.13
N SER A 182 0.15 17.68 -7.14
CA SER A 182 -0.59 18.57 -6.24
C SER A 182 -1.12 19.83 -6.91
N ALA A 183 -0.61 20.20 -8.08
CA ALA A 183 -1.05 21.40 -8.81
C ALA A 183 -2.54 21.38 -9.18
N GLY A 184 -3.14 20.20 -9.33
CA GLY A 184 -4.57 20.01 -9.60
C GLY A 184 -5.44 19.86 -8.34
N LEU A 185 -4.84 19.87 -7.14
CA LEU A 185 -5.52 19.64 -5.87
C LEU A 185 -5.91 20.97 -5.18
N THR A 186 -6.41 20.89 -3.95
CA THR A 186 -6.75 22.07 -3.16
C THR A 186 -5.50 22.89 -2.84
N SER A 187 -5.61 24.24 -2.86
CA SER A 187 -4.47 25.17 -2.73
C SER A 187 -3.59 24.88 -1.52
N TRP A 188 -4.16 24.61 -0.34
CA TRP A 188 -3.38 24.35 0.86
C TRP A 188 -2.55 23.06 0.79
N VAL A 189 -3.00 22.03 0.02
CA VAL A 189 -2.24 20.81 -0.25
C VAL A 189 -1.06 21.11 -1.19
N ALA A 190 -1.29 21.92 -2.22
CA ALA A 190 -0.21 22.38 -3.11
C ALA A 190 0.82 23.25 -2.36
N ASP A 191 0.38 24.08 -1.41
CA ASP A 191 1.28 24.86 -0.56
C ASP A 191 2.10 23.95 0.38
N ALA A 192 1.48 22.90 0.93
CA ALA A 192 2.20 21.91 1.73
C ALA A 192 3.25 21.16 0.88
N ALA A 193 2.93 20.80 -0.37
CA ALA A 193 3.88 20.15 -1.28
C ALA A 193 5.12 21.02 -1.53
N LYS A 194 4.95 22.33 -1.77
CA LYS A 194 6.06 23.29 -1.92
C LYS A 194 6.92 23.34 -0.66
N LYS A 195 6.30 23.45 0.51
CA LYS A 195 7.03 23.49 1.79
C LYS A 195 7.84 22.21 2.03
N ILE A 196 7.27 21.03 1.72
CA ILE A 196 7.98 19.74 1.84
C ILE A 196 9.20 19.72 0.89
N TRP A 197 9.04 20.20 -0.34
CA TRP A 197 10.12 20.31 -1.31
C TRP A 197 11.22 21.26 -0.81
N GLU A 198 10.87 22.45 -0.32
CA GLU A 198 11.80 23.42 0.24
C GLU A 198 12.54 22.88 1.47
N ALA A 199 11.83 22.20 2.38
CA ALA A 199 12.42 21.56 3.55
C ALA A 199 13.43 20.47 3.18
N LYS A 200 13.15 19.68 2.11
CA LYS A 200 14.07 18.65 1.61
C LYS A 200 15.37 19.26 1.09
N HIS A 201 15.28 20.36 0.33
CA HIS A 201 16.45 20.99 -0.33
C HIS A 201 17.11 22.07 0.53
N GLY A 202 16.40 22.64 1.51
CA GLY A 202 16.94 23.62 2.43
C GLY A 202 17.88 23.06 3.50
N GLN A 203 17.79 21.78 3.79
CA GLN A 203 18.69 21.08 4.73
C GLN A 203 20.10 20.80 4.15
N ASN A 204 20.31 21.06 2.86
CA ASN A 204 21.60 20.88 2.17
C ASN A 204 22.41 22.19 2.02
N ARG A 205 22.08 23.23 2.75
CA ARG A 205 22.88 24.46 2.84
C ARG A 205 23.44 24.66 4.28
#